data_e8cec76c20e00eee5c2e28ac6c181c23
#
_entry.id   e8cec76c20e00eee5c2e28ac6c181c23
#
_cell.length_a   1.000
_cell.length_b   1.000
_cell.length_c   1.000
_cell.angle_alpha   90.00
_cell.angle_beta   90.00
_cell.angle_gamma   90.00
#
_symmetry.space_group_name_H-M   'P 1'
#
loop_
_entity.id
_entity.type
_entity.pdbx_description
1 polymer ?
#
loop_
_entity_poly.entity_id
_entity_poly.type
_entity_poly.pdbx_seq_one_letter_code
_entity_poly.pdbx_strand_id
1 'polypeptide(L)'
;LTSSVTFPLDAPSGVYTLPVDYFPGDCYTADNHCLVYEVAVSNTDGYSYTKTFTHDFYNLLTIYTYWKRGTTHRGRGSVDKENMTVVKWSSSYTPEDNRMMILSLDDGPLVPLRPVDGSRVGGWYADRGLTQFVSAENPYRHPMKSFRDTLYVDFVQEAVYIYTHVDLVEMSCDSDFRTDYEKQAFVVPIGSRCTFRGTAGKTVAVWWSNFENHYPRKELSREPEYSFTAWENCNVVPEYPAD
;
A
#
# COMPACT_ATOMS: atom_id res chain seq x y z
N LEU A 1 -13.17 4.70 -36.88
CA LEU A 1 -14.28 5.62 -37.12
C LEU A 1 -13.73 6.99 -37.46
N THR A 2 -14.10 7.55 -38.58
CA THR A 2 -13.70 8.90 -39.02
C THR A 2 -14.92 9.79 -38.89
N SER A 3 -14.88 10.78 -38.03
CA SER A 3 -15.86 11.85 -38.01
C SER A 3 -15.22 13.13 -38.50
N SER A 4 -15.90 13.91 -39.29
CA SER A 4 -15.46 15.20 -39.78
C SER A 4 -16.42 16.29 -39.33
N VAL A 5 -15.87 17.40 -38.87
CA VAL A 5 -16.64 18.62 -38.56
C VAL A 5 -16.14 19.72 -39.46
N THR A 6 -17.02 20.41 -40.13
CA THR A 6 -16.67 21.54 -40.98
C THR A 6 -16.96 22.84 -40.22
N PHE A 7 -15.96 23.68 -40.09
CA PHE A 7 -16.09 25.00 -39.50
C PHE A 7 -16.17 26.07 -40.61
N PRO A 8 -17.04 27.09 -40.50
CA PRO A 8 -17.05 28.21 -41.44
C PRO A 8 -15.76 29.03 -41.30
N LEU A 9 -15.23 29.50 -42.40
CA LEU A 9 -13.97 30.24 -42.49
C LEU A 9 -13.97 31.60 -41.79
N ASP A 10 -15.12 32.15 -41.51
CA ASP A 10 -15.37 33.42 -40.85
C ASP A 10 -15.58 33.27 -39.33
N ALA A 11 -15.49 32.05 -38.82
CA ALA A 11 -15.58 31.84 -37.39
C ALA A 11 -14.38 32.51 -36.67
N PRO A 12 -14.62 33.39 -35.71
CA PRO A 12 -13.54 34.00 -34.96
C PRO A 12 -12.70 32.92 -34.29
N SER A 13 -11.41 33.20 -34.12
CA SER A 13 -10.53 32.31 -33.36
C SER A 13 -11.18 31.96 -32.02
N GLY A 14 -11.50 30.71 -31.83
CA GLY A 14 -12.25 30.25 -30.67
C GLY A 14 -11.88 28.82 -30.27
N VAL A 15 -12.35 28.43 -29.10
CA VAL A 15 -12.26 27.03 -28.64
C VAL A 15 -13.41 26.27 -29.35
N TYR A 16 -13.07 25.35 -30.21
CA TYR A 16 -14.01 24.45 -30.83
C TYR A 16 -14.07 23.15 -30.02
N THR A 17 -15.26 22.84 -29.53
CA THR A 17 -15.52 21.57 -28.88
C THR A 17 -15.98 20.59 -29.96
N LEU A 18 -15.14 19.62 -30.27
CA LEU A 18 -15.58 18.48 -31.05
C LEU A 18 -16.47 17.61 -30.17
N PRO A 19 -17.72 17.32 -30.58
CA PRO A 19 -18.52 16.33 -29.90
C PRO A 19 -17.83 14.97 -30.11
N VAL A 20 -17.04 14.56 -29.15
CA VAL A 20 -16.53 13.20 -29.10
C VAL A 20 -17.62 12.40 -28.41
N ASP A 21 -18.58 11.91 -29.16
CA ASP A 21 -19.54 10.88 -28.69
C ASP A 21 -18.87 9.55 -28.44
N TYR A 22 -17.56 9.63 -28.19
CA TYR A 22 -16.68 8.53 -28.13
C TYR A 22 -15.93 8.59 -26.80
N PHE A 23 -16.48 7.97 -25.80
CA PHE A 23 -15.68 7.57 -24.65
C PHE A 23 -15.56 6.05 -24.65
N PRO A 24 -14.37 5.57 -24.41
CA PRO A 24 -13.86 4.35 -24.96
C PRO A 24 -14.16 3.15 -24.09
N GLY A 25 -15.40 2.87 -23.79
CA GLY A 25 -15.78 1.52 -23.39
C GLY A 25 -15.47 0.51 -24.48
N ASP A 26 -15.54 0.95 -25.73
CA ASP A 26 -15.39 0.08 -26.91
C ASP A 26 -14.01 0.16 -27.59
N CYS A 27 -13.18 1.14 -27.25
CA CYS A 27 -11.82 1.29 -27.79
C CYS A 27 -10.72 0.78 -26.86
N TYR A 28 -11.10 0.35 -25.68
CA TYR A 28 -10.17 -0.22 -24.72
C TYR A 28 -9.87 -1.67 -25.11
N THR A 29 -8.87 -1.84 -25.92
CA THR A 29 -8.22 -3.13 -26.10
C THR A 29 -6.85 -3.07 -25.43
N ALA A 30 -6.35 -4.19 -24.97
CA ALA A 30 -5.05 -4.36 -24.31
C ALA A 30 -3.88 -3.68 -25.04
N ASP A 31 -4.03 -3.37 -26.31
CA ASP A 31 -3.00 -2.81 -27.18
C ASP A 31 -3.19 -1.32 -27.51
N ASN A 32 -4.26 -0.66 -27.02
CA ASN A 32 -4.58 0.71 -27.40
C ASN A 32 -4.72 1.65 -26.20
N HIS A 33 -3.58 2.11 -25.68
CA HIS A 33 -3.50 3.08 -24.59
C HIS A 33 -3.47 4.53 -25.06
N CYS A 34 -3.54 4.80 -26.35
CA CYS A 34 -3.52 6.15 -26.86
C CYS A 34 -4.62 6.41 -27.88
N LEU A 35 -5.16 7.63 -27.83
CA LEU A 35 -5.98 8.18 -28.88
C LEU A 35 -5.05 8.98 -29.80
N VAL A 36 -4.97 8.55 -31.05
CA VAL A 36 -4.29 9.32 -32.08
C VAL A 36 -5.38 9.97 -32.93
N TYR A 37 -5.39 11.28 -33.00
CA TYR A 37 -6.31 12.01 -33.87
C TYR A 37 -5.55 12.99 -34.73
N GLU A 38 -6.02 13.12 -35.93
CA GLU A 38 -5.48 14.01 -36.93
C GLU A 38 -6.42 15.18 -37.14
N VAL A 39 -5.88 16.38 -37.02
CA VAL A 39 -6.62 17.59 -37.37
C VAL A 39 -6.06 18.09 -38.70
N ALA A 40 -6.89 17.99 -39.74
CA ALA A 40 -6.59 18.55 -41.05
C ALA A 40 -7.41 19.84 -41.26
N VAL A 41 -6.71 20.91 -41.53
CA VAL A 41 -7.33 22.21 -41.86
C VAL A 41 -6.97 22.56 -43.29
N SER A 42 -7.98 22.85 -44.12
CA SER A 42 -7.77 23.31 -45.48
C SER A 42 -8.58 24.57 -45.75
N ASN A 43 -8.07 25.46 -46.62
CA ASN A 43 -8.80 26.62 -47.10
C ASN A 43 -9.20 26.46 -48.58
N THR A 44 -10.00 27.37 -49.07
CA THR A 44 -10.48 27.38 -50.46
C THR A 44 -9.39 27.64 -51.47
N ASP A 45 -8.23 28.18 -51.06
CA ASP A 45 -7.10 28.50 -51.92
C ASP A 45 -6.14 27.31 -52.12
N GLY A 46 -6.51 26.15 -51.56
CA GLY A 46 -5.74 24.91 -51.70
C GLY A 46 -4.63 24.70 -50.66
N TYR A 47 -4.50 25.59 -49.70
CA TYR A 47 -3.58 25.34 -48.57
C TYR A 47 -4.17 24.36 -47.59
N SER A 48 -3.41 23.37 -47.23
CA SER A 48 -3.78 22.40 -46.18
C SER A 48 -2.69 22.26 -45.15
N TYR A 49 -3.09 22.09 -43.90
CA TYR A 49 -2.23 21.80 -42.77
C TYR A 49 -2.81 20.66 -42.00
N THR A 50 -1.97 19.67 -41.70
CA THR A 50 -2.35 18.49 -40.92
C THR A 50 -1.45 18.39 -39.71
N LYS A 51 -2.04 18.16 -38.56
CA LYS A 51 -1.31 17.90 -37.32
C LYS A 51 -1.89 16.70 -36.60
N THR A 52 -1.03 15.77 -36.26
CA THR A 52 -1.36 14.61 -35.45
C THR A 52 -1.16 14.93 -33.98
N PHE A 53 -2.13 14.54 -33.16
CA PHE A 53 -2.07 14.62 -31.72
C PHE A 53 -2.19 13.21 -31.15
N THR A 54 -1.42 12.94 -30.13
CA THR A 54 -1.49 11.70 -29.38
C THR A 54 -1.87 12.02 -27.94
N HIS A 55 -2.85 11.32 -27.43
CA HIS A 55 -3.27 11.42 -26.04
C HIS A 55 -3.21 10.04 -25.38
N ASP A 56 -2.33 9.89 -24.43
CA ASP A 56 -2.18 8.63 -23.72
C ASP A 56 -3.23 8.50 -22.62
N PHE A 57 -3.85 7.33 -22.55
CA PHE A 57 -4.76 6.96 -21.47
C PHE A 57 -4.07 6.07 -20.49
N TYR A 58 -4.18 6.40 -19.23
CA TYR A 58 -3.61 5.60 -18.14
C TYR A 58 -4.69 4.82 -17.44
N ASN A 59 -4.39 3.57 -17.15
CA ASN A 59 -5.16 2.78 -16.23
C ASN A 59 -4.92 3.26 -14.82
N LEU A 60 -5.98 3.45 -14.05
CA LEU A 60 -5.92 3.81 -12.64
C LEU A 60 -6.28 2.62 -11.77
N LEU A 61 -5.29 2.02 -11.13
CA LEU A 61 -5.49 1.00 -10.10
C LEU A 61 -5.38 1.62 -8.71
N THR A 62 -6.42 1.47 -7.92
CA THR A 62 -6.42 1.88 -6.51
C THR A 62 -6.26 0.65 -5.62
N ILE A 63 -5.28 0.67 -4.74
CA ILE A 63 -4.95 -0.46 -3.86
C ILE A 63 -5.11 0.00 -2.42
N TYR A 64 -5.98 -0.67 -1.68
CA TYR A 64 -6.12 -0.49 -0.24
C TYR A 64 -5.30 -1.54 0.48
N THR A 65 -4.28 -1.11 1.22
CA THR A 65 -3.45 -1.97 2.08
C THR A 65 -3.88 -1.94 3.54
N TYR A 66 -4.69 -0.95 3.92
CA TYR A 66 -5.32 -0.83 5.22
C TYR A 66 -6.63 -0.05 5.09
N TRP A 67 -7.62 -0.44 5.83
CA TRP A 67 -8.85 0.32 6.07
C TRP A 67 -9.45 -0.10 7.41
N LYS A 68 -10.16 0.82 8.05
CA LYS A 68 -10.78 0.57 9.33
C LYS A 68 -11.82 -0.55 9.19
N ARG A 69 -11.53 -1.66 9.84
CA ARG A 69 -12.43 -2.81 10.03
C ARG A 69 -12.56 -3.02 11.53
N GLY A 70 -13.61 -3.67 11.98
CA GLY A 70 -13.79 -4.00 13.39
C GLY A 70 -12.54 -4.58 14.06
N THR A 71 -12.60 -4.90 15.31
CA THR A 71 -11.53 -5.17 16.29
C THR A 71 -10.62 -6.39 16.04
N THR A 72 -10.55 -6.96 14.86
CA THR A 72 -9.68 -8.12 14.59
C THR A 72 -8.23 -7.68 14.34
N HIS A 73 -7.30 -8.29 15.05
CA HIS A 73 -5.86 -8.11 14.83
C HIS A 73 -5.48 -8.67 13.47
N ARG A 74 -5.13 -7.76 12.56
CA ARG A 74 -4.73 -8.11 11.20
C ARG A 74 -3.26 -7.78 10.99
N GLY A 75 -2.65 -8.54 10.11
CA GLY A 75 -1.33 -8.22 9.59
C GLY A 75 -1.32 -6.86 8.90
N ARG A 76 -0.14 -6.31 8.74
CA ARG A 76 0.10 -5.02 8.07
C ARG A 76 1.11 -5.19 6.94
N GLY A 77 1.04 -4.31 5.99
CA GLY A 77 1.99 -4.25 4.88
C GLY A 77 1.75 -3.04 4.01
N SER A 78 2.56 -2.91 3.00
CA SER A 78 2.48 -1.83 2.02
C SER A 78 2.75 -2.36 0.61
N VAL A 79 2.46 -1.55 -0.39
CA VAL A 79 2.96 -1.79 -1.75
C VAL A 79 4.46 -1.49 -1.78
N ASP A 80 5.23 -2.36 -2.39
CA ASP A 80 6.67 -2.17 -2.60
C ASP A 80 6.90 -1.23 -3.80
N LYS A 81 7.07 0.04 -3.49
CA LYS A 81 7.19 1.12 -4.49
C LYS A 81 8.44 1.02 -5.36
N GLU A 82 9.49 0.39 -4.85
CA GLU A 82 10.79 0.30 -5.53
C GLU A 82 10.78 -0.72 -6.67
N ASN A 83 9.92 -1.72 -6.57
CA ASN A 83 9.84 -2.84 -7.50
C ASN A 83 8.59 -2.82 -8.39
N MET A 84 7.88 -1.69 -8.44
CA MET A 84 6.74 -1.52 -9.35
C MET A 84 7.20 -1.04 -10.73
N THR A 85 6.59 -1.59 -11.78
CA THR A 85 6.69 -1.08 -13.16
C THR A 85 5.47 -0.20 -13.47
N VAL A 86 5.54 1.07 -13.09
CA VAL A 86 4.40 2.00 -13.25
C VAL A 86 4.87 3.37 -13.72
N VAL A 87 4.00 4.10 -14.41
CA VAL A 87 4.32 5.44 -14.92
C VAL A 87 4.35 6.46 -13.77
N LYS A 88 3.38 6.37 -12.89
CA LYS A 88 3.24 7.28 -11.75
C LYS A 88 2.44 6.62 -10.63
N TRP A 89 2.75 6.96 -9.40
CA TRP A 89 1.95 6.58 -8.25
C TRP A 89 1.76 7.76 -7.29
N SER A 90 0.71 7.67 -6.48
CA SER A 90 0.47 8.54 -5.33
C SER A 90 -0.06 7.70 -4.16
N SER A 91 0.20 8.12 -2.95
CA SER A 91 -0.30 7.44 -1.75
C SER A 91 -1.05 8.42 -0.86
N SER A 92 -2.08 7.93 -0.20
CA SER A 92 -2.83 8.65 0.81
C SER A 92 -2.95 7.77 2.05
N TYR A 93 -2.64 8.35 3.19
CA TYR A 93 -2.76 7.71 4.49
C TYR A 93 -3.68 8.55 5.37
N THR A 94 -4.69 7.92 5.92
CA THR A 94 -5.58 8.47 6.94
C THR A 94 -5.72 7.47 8.09
N PRO A 95 -6.24 7.86 9.25
CA PRO A 95 -6.56 6.89 10.32
C PRO A 95 -7.56 5.79 9.90
N GLU A 96 -8.35 6.05 8.87
CA GLU A 96 -9.37 5.15 8.35
C GLU A 96 -8.88 4.25 7.24
N ASP A 97 -7.92 4.70 6.44
CA ASP A 97 -7.39 3.92 5.31
C ASP A 97 -5.94 4.26 4.94
N ASN A 98 -5.29 3.29 4.30
CA ASN A 98 -4.04 3.47 3.57
C ASN A 98 -4.23 2.94 2.17
N ARG A 99 -4.15 3.84 1.19
CA ARG A 99 -4.34 3.50 -0.23
C ARG A 99 -3.22 4.04 -1.08
N MET A 100 -2.96 3.31 -2.15
CA MET A 100 -2.08 3.73 -3.22
C MET A 100 -2.86 3.78 -4.53
N MET A 101 -2.64 4.83 -5.29
CA MET A 101 -3.15 4.97 -6.66
C MET A 101 -1.99 4.84 -7.63
N ILE A 102 -2.13 3.96 -8.59
CA ILE A 102 -1.13 3.63 -9.61
C ILE A 102 -1.68 4.00 -10.97
N LEU A 103 -0.92 4.78 -11.73
CA LEU A 103 -1.18 5.06 -13.14
C LEU A 103 -0.25 4.19 -13.99
N SER A 104 -0.81 3.36 -14.84
CA SER A 104 -0.09 2.44 -15.71
C SER A 104 -0.58 2.55 -17.15
N LEU A 105 0.34 2.41 -18.12
CA LEU A 105 0.01 2.14 -19.51
C LEU A 105 -0.21 0.64 -19.75
N ASP A 106 0.24 -0.19 -18.81
CA ASP A 106 0.14 -1.65 -18.89
C ASP A 106 -1.26 -2.10 -18.42
N ASP A 107 -1.88 -3.00 -19.16
CA ASP A 107 -3.16 -3.64 -18.82
C ASP A 107 -3.04 -4.62 -17.66
N GLY A 108 -1.82 -4.95 -17.27
CA GLY A 108 -1.53 -5.83 -16.16
C GLY A 108 -0.39 -5.28 -15.31
N PRO A 109 -0.60 -4.17 -14.57
CA PRO A 109 0.44 -3.66 -13.69
C PRO A 109 0.86 -4.73 -12.68
N LEU A 110 2.16 -4.95 -12.59
CA LEU A 110 2.74 -5.85 -11.59
C LEU A 110 2.88 -5.10 -10.27
N VAL A 111 2.23 -5.59 -9.24
CA VAL A 111 2.21 -4.95 -7.91
C VAL A 111 2.82 -5.87 -6.88
N PRO A 112 4.04 -5.61 -6.45
CA PRO A 112 4.66 -6.30 -5.33
C PRO A 112 4.19 -5.70 -3.99
N LEU A 113 4.02 -6.57 -3.00
CA LEU A 113 3.67 -6.19 -1.63
C LEU A 113 4.83 -6.50 -0.69
N ARG A 114 4.99 -5.65 0.31
CA ARG A 114 5.95 -5.82 1.40
C ARG A 114 5.16 -5.94 2.73
N PRO A 115 4.91 -7.17 3.21
CA PRO A 115 4.37 -7.37 4.55
C PRO A 115 5.34 -6.82 5.60
N VAL A 116 4.82 -6.30 6.70
CA VAL A 116 5.64 -5.99 7.88
C VAL A 116 5.99 -7.26 8.63
N ASP A 117 6.96 -7.17 9.53
CA ASP A 117 7.43 -8.30 10.33
C ASP A 117 6.26 -9.04 11.02
N GLY A 118 6.28 -10.36 10.90
CA GLY A 118 5.24 -11.24 11.44
C GLY A 118 3.96 -11.31 10.61
N SER A 119 3.86 -10.53 9.53
CA SER A 119 2.71 -10.58 8.62
C SER A 119 3.07 -11.30 7.32
N ARG A 120 2.07 -11.84 6.66
CA ARG A 120 2.15 -12.31 5.27
C ARG A 120 1.00 -11.77 4.43
N VAL A 121 1.11 -11.87 3.13
CA VAL A 121 -0.01 -11.59 2.22
C VAL A 121 -1.04 -12.73 2.39
N GLY A 122 -2.25 -12.37 2.78
CA GLY A 122 -3.40 -13.28 2.86
C GLY A 122 -4.11 -13.40 1.52
N GLY A 123 -4.08 -12.35 0.71
CA GLY A 123 -4.64 -12.35 -0.64
C GLY A 123 -5.07 -10.98 -1.12
N TRP A 124 -5.43 -10.95 -2.42
CA TRP A 124 -6.02 -9.82 -3.12
C TRP A 124 -7.51 -10.03 -3.28
N TYR A 125 -8.29 -9.00 -3.11
CA TYR A 125 -9.75 -9.04 -3.15
C TYR A 125 -10.31 -7.88 -3.96
N ALA A 126 -11.42 -8.12 -4.66
CA ALA A 126 -12.12 -7.10 -5.43
C ALA A 126 -13.08 -6.26 -4.58
N ASP A 127 -13.35 -6.66 -3.34
CA ASP A 127 -14.29 -5.96 -2.48
C ASP A 127 -13.71 -5.66 -1.08
N ARG A 128 -14.19 -4.58 -0.49
CA ARG A 128 -13.80 -4.13 0.85
C ARG A 128 -14.14 -5.15 1.97
N GLY A 129 -15.12 -6.01 1.72
CA GLY A 129 -15.54 -7.09 2.60
C GLY A 129 -14.55 -8.25 2.65
N LEU A 130 -13.61 -8.34 1.70
CA LEU A 130 -12.72 -9.49 1.45
C LEU A 130 -13.52 -10.79 1.23
N THR A 131 -14.59 -10.70 0.48
CA THR A 131 -15.43 -11.85 0.12
C THR A 131 -15.16 -12.31 -1.31
N GLN A 132 -14.69 -11.41 -2.17
CA GLN A 132 -14.39 -11.69 -3.56
C GLN A 132 -12.86 -11.84 -3.74
N PHE A 133 -12.38 -13.06 -3.50
CA PHE A 133 -10.98 -13.41 -3.65
C PHE A 133 -10.54 -13.30 -5.12
N VAL A 134 -9.37 -12.71 -5.36
CA VAL A 134 -8.80 -12.49 -6.68
C VAL A 134 -7.55 -13.33 -6.88
N SER A 135 -6.55 -13.20 -5.98
CA SER A 135 -5.27 -13.91 -6.09
C SER A 135 -4.57 -14.01 -4.72
N ALA A 136 -3.69 -15.01 -4.58
CA ALA A 136 -2.75 -15.11 -3.47
C ALA A 136 -1.32 -14.75 -3.87
N GLU A 137 -1.07 -14.39 -5.12
CA GLU A 137 0.27 -14.14 -5.65
C GLU A 137 0.88 -12.85 -5.09
N ASN A 138 2.19 -12.89 -4.87
CA ASN A 138 2.98 -11.71 -4.55
C ASN A 138 4.38 -11.85 -5.17
N PRO A 139 4.75 -11.03 -6.17
CA PRO A 139 3.96 -9.94 -6.76
C PRO A 139 2.74 -10.43 -7.56
N TYR A 140 1.69 -9.62 -7.60
CA TYR A 140 0.49 -9.92 -8.38
C TYR A 140 0.40 -9.03 -9.62
N ARG A 141 0.14 -9.65 -10.77
CA ARG A 141 -0.17 -8.96 -12.02
C ARG A 141 -1.68 -8.86 -12.18
N HIS A 142 -2.21 -7.66 -11.98
CA HIS A 142 -3.65 -7.42 -12.03
C HIS A 142 -4.12 -7.15 -13.47
N PRO A 143 -4.92 -8.03 -14.09
CA PRO A 143 -5.50 -7.74 -15.39
C PRO A 143 -6.58 -6.67 -15.25
N MET A 144 -6.30 -5.48 -15.77
CA MET A 144 -7.26 -4.37 -15.77
C MET A 144 -8.45 -4.70 -16.66
N LYS A 145 -9.65 -4.62 -16.13
CA LYS A 145 -10.89 -4.85 -16.88
C LYS A 145 -11.55 -3.55 -17.31
N SER A 146 -11.12 -2.45 -16.75
CA SER A 146 -11.60 -1.11 -17.04
C SER A 146 -10.51 -0.08 -16.74
N PHE A 147 -10.70 1.17 -17.14
CA PHE A 147 -9.77 2.28 -16.84
C PHE A 147 -9.56 2.54 -15.35
N ARG A 148 -10.50 2.12 -14.52
CA ARG A 148 -10.41 2.26 -13.07
C ARG A 148 -10.77 0.96 -12.43
N ASP A 149 -9.87 0.49 -11.61
CA ASP A 149 -10.09 -0.70 -10.82
C ASP A 149 -9.62 -0.50 -9.38
N THR A 150 -10.14 -1.31 -8.48
CA THR A 150 -9.85 -1.20 -7.05
C THR A 150 -9.61 -2.57 -6.48
N LEU A 151 -8.49 -2.71 -5.77
CA LEU A 151 -8.12 -3.92 -5.05
C LEU A 151 -7.94 -3.64 -3.56
N TYR A 152 -8.23 -4.66 -2.78
CA TYR A 152 -8.04 -4.69 -1.34
C TYR A 152 -7.09 -5.81 -0.99
N VAL A 153 -6.08 -5.51 -0.18
CA VAL A 153 -5.08 -6.49 0.24
C VAL A 153 -5.36 -6.93 1.66
N ASP A 154 -5.47 -8.23 1.87
CA ASP A 154 -5.47 -8.81 3.20
C ASP A 154 -4.05 -9.17 3.62
N PHE A 155 -3.63 -8.66 4.77
CA PHE A 155 -2.42 -9.10 5.45
C PHE A 155 -2.81 -9.88 6.69
N VAL A 156 -2.23 -11.06 6.85
CA VAL A 156 -2.49 -11.95 7.98
C VAL A 156 -1.33 -11.86 8.95
N GLN A 157 -1.61 -11.57 10.22
CA GLN A 157 -0.60 -11.63 11.28
C GLN A 157 -0.42 -13.08 11.72
N GLU A 158 0.80 -13.59 11.63
CA GLU A 158 1.15 -14.96 12.05
C GLU A 158 1.99 -14.96 13.32
N ALA A 159 2.88 -13.99 13.46
CA ALA A 159 3.74 -13.83 14.60
C ALA A 159 3.84 -12.37 15.03
N VAL A 160 4.17 -12.14 16.28
CA VAL A 160 4.39 -10.82 16.86
C VAL A 160 5.87 -10.63 17.12
N TYR A 161 6.39 -9.50 16.65
CA TYR A 161 7.74 -9.04 16.98
C TYR A 161 7.67 -8.06 18.14
N ILE A 162 8.36 -8.40 19.22
CA ILE A 162 8.49 -7.55 20.41
C ILE A 162 9.90 -7.00 20.41
N TYR A 163 10.05 -5.77 19.93
CA TYR A 163 11.35 -5.10 19.82
C TYR A 163 11.82 -4.62 21.17
N THR A 164 13.06 -4.93 21.48
CA THR A 164 13.69 -4.58 22.76
C THR A 164 15.22 -4.63 22.63
N HIS A 165 15.93 -4.30 23.68
CA HIS A 165 17.36 -4.64 23.80
C HIS A 165 17.48 -6.07 24.31
N VAL A 166 17.53 -7.05 23.40
CA VAL A 166 17.46 -8.49 23.74
C VAL A 166 18.53 -8.96 24.68
N ASP A 167 19.69 -8.28 24.73
CA ASP A 167 20.80 -8.60 25.64
C ASP A 167 20.60 -8.01 27.04
N LEU A 168 19.65 -7.11 27.22
CA LEU A 168 19.37 -6.42 28.47
C LEU A 168 18.16 -6.99 29.22
N VAL A 169 17.43 -7.91 28.61
CA VAL A 169 16.20 -8.47 29.18
C VAL A 169 16.16 -9.99 29.06
N GLU A 170 15.47 -10.61 29.99
CA GLU A 170 15.02 -11.99 29.89
C GLU A 170 13.53 -12.00 29.60
N MET A 171 13.10 -12.85 28.68
CA MET A 171 11.68 -13.05 28.39
C MET A 171 11.29 -14.50 28.66
N SER A 172 10.17 -14.69 29.31
CA SER A 172 9.45 -15.95 29.37
C SER A 172 8.10 -15.82 28.65
N CYS A 173 7.65 -16.90 28.05
CA CYS A 173 6.43 -16.91 27.27
C CYS A 173 5.69 -18.24 27.51
N ASP A 174 4.36 -18.24 27.42
CA ASP A 174 3.53 -19.45 27.49
C ASP A 174 3.54 -20.28 26.19
N SER A 175 4.24 -19.81 25.18
CA SER A 175 4.42 -20.44 23.88
C SER A 175 5.89 -20.47 23.49
N ASP A 176 6.25 -21.34 22.56
CA ASP A 176 7.58 -21.35 21.96
C ASP A 176 7.86 -20.01 21.28
N PHE A 177 9.07 -19.49 21.50
CA PHE A 177 9.52 -18.26 20.90
C PHE A 177 10.96 -18.38 20.40
N ARG A 178 11.36 -17.43 19.55
CA ARG A 178 12.75 -17.28 19.10
C ARG A 178 13.22 -15.85 19.29
N THR A 179 14.53 -15.69 19.42
CA THR A 179 15.19 -14.38 19.43
C THR A 179 15.71 -14.06 18.04
N ASP A 180 15.36 -12.87 17.54
CA ASP A 180 15.89 -12.28 16.32
C ASP A 180 16.89 -11.19 16.72
N TYR A 181 18.16 -11.55 16.78
CA TYR A 181 19.24 -10.64 17.21
C TYR A 181 19.49 -9.53 16.19
N GLU A 182 19.28 -9.79 14.90
CA GLU A 182 19.44 -8.78 13.86
C GLU A 182 18.42 -7.65 14.01
N LYS A 183 17.19 -7.99 14.33
CA LYS A 183 16.11 -7.04 14.56
C LYS A 183 15.97 -6.57 15.99
N GLN A 184 16.77 -7.09 16.89
CA GLN A 184 16.65 -6.83 18.33
C GLN A 184 15.21 -7.08 18.81
N ALA A 185 14.68 -8.29 18.56
CA ALA A 185 13.30 -8.63 18.86
C ALA A 185 13.14 -10.09 19.34
N PHE A 186 12.14 -10.31 20.19
CA PHE A 186 11.58 -11.63 20.41
C PHE A 186 10.40 -11.85 19.46
N VAL A 187 10.32 -13.05 18.89
CA VAL A 187 9.27 -13.42 17.96
C VAL A 187 8.41 -14.50 18.60
N VAL A 188 7.16 -14.17 18.83
CA VAL A 188 6.19 -15.04 19.52
C VAL A 188 4.95 -15.27 18.65
N PRO A 189 4.23 -16.39 18.81
CA PRO A 189 2.92 -16.55 18.21
C PRO A 189 1.96 -15.44 18.68
N ILE A 190 1.03 -15.03 17.80
CA ILE A 190 -0.01 -14.06 18.17
C ILE A 190 -0.86 -14.60 19.33
N GLY A 191 -1.14 -13.75 20.31
CA GLY A 191 -1.94 -14.11 21.50
C GLY A 191 -1.11 -14.72 22.64
N SER A 192 0.20 -14.89 22.48
CA SER A 192 1.08 -15.40 23.54
C SER A 192 1.15 -14.43 24.73
N ARG A 193 1.17 -14.99 25.94
CA ARG A 193 1.39 -14.21 27.17
C ARG A 193 2.89 -14.19 27.49
N CYS A 194 3.48 -13.00 27.44
CA CYS A 194 4.90 -12.78 27.63
C CYS A 194 5.15 -12.01 28.93
N THR A 195 6.24 -12.37 29.61
CA THR A 195 6.73 -11.67 30.81
C THR A 195 8.19 -11.31 30.61
N PHE A 196 8.51 -10.04 30.81
CA PHE A 196 9.84 -9.45 30.70
C PHE A 196 10.39 -9.14 32.07
N ARG A 197 11.68 -9.39 32.25
CA ARG A 197 12.47 -9.00 33.43
C ARG A 197 13.85 -8.52 33.02
N GLY A 198 14.52 -7.80 33.87
CA GLY A 198 15.95 -7.45 33.68
C GLY A 198 16.82 -8.69 33.65
N THR A 199 17.94 -8.63 32.91
CA THR A 199 18.97 -9.68 32.96
C THR A 199 19.55 -9.86 34.39
N ALA A 200 20.13 -11.05 34.66
CA ALA A 200 20.55 -11.50 35.98
C ALA A 200 21.18 -10.40 36.84
N GLY A 201 20.57 -10.14 38.00
CA GLY A 201 21.05 -9.19 39.00
C GLY A 201 20.70 -7.71 38.75
N LYS A 202 19.92 -7.40 37.68
CA LYS A 202 19.48 -6.05 37.38
C LYS A 202 17.97 -5.88 37.54
N THR A 203 17.57 -4.85 38.28
CA THR A 203 16.16 -4.51 38.43
C THR A 203 15.83 -3.39 37.48
N VAL A 204 14.78 -3.57 36.63
CA VAL A 204 14.29 -2.54 35.75
C VAL A 204 13.52 -1.50 36.56
N ALA A 205 13.82 -0.23 36.34
CA ALA A 205 13.13 0.87 37.00
C ALA A 205 11.81 1.22 36.30
N VAL A 206 11.82 1.21 34.97
CA VAL A 206 10.64 1.55 34.16
C VAL A 206 10.66 0.76 32.84
N TRP A 207 9.50 0.31 32.42
CA TRP A 207 9.27 -0.26 31.09
C TRP A 207 8.60 0.76 30.18
N TRP A 208 9.13 0.91 28.96
CA TRP A 208 8.67 1.89 27.98
C TRP A 208 8.16 1.25 26.69
N SER A 209 7.17 1.90 26.04
CA SER A 209 6.60 1.45 24.77
C SER A 209 7.47 1.74 23.54
N ASN A 210 8.55 2.52 23.68
CA ASN A 210 9.44 2.88 22.59
C ASN A 210 10.86 3.16 23.09
N PHE A 211 11.84 3.05 22.18
CA PHE A 211 13.21 3.47 22.40
C PHE A 211 13.28 5.00 22.64
N GLU A 212 14.33 5.47 23.34
CA GLU A 212 14.45 6.88 23.72
C GLU A 212 14.32 7.87 22.55
N ASN A 213 14.82 7.49 21.38
CA ASN A 213 14.81 8.32 20.19
C ASN A 213 13.51 8.23 19.37
N HIS A 214 12.52 7.46 19.83
CA HIS A 214 11.24 7.27 19.15
C HIS A 214 10.11 7.91 19.95
N TYR A 215 9.47 8.88 19.37
CA TYR A 215 8.35 9.58 19.99
C TYR A 215 7.01 9.18 19.36
N PRO A 216 5.91 9.06 20.12
CA PRO A 216 5.81 9.23 21.57
C PRO A 216 6.28 8.01 22.38
N ARG A 217 7.00 8.27 23.47
CA ARG A 217 7.39 7.28 24.46
C ARG A 217 6.34 7.24 25.57
N LYS A 218 5.79 6.06 25.86
CA LYS A 218 4.77 5.87 26.88
C LYS A 218 5.28 4.89 27.93
N GLU A 219 5.11 5.23 29.20
CA GLU A 219 5.36 4.33 30.31
C GLU A 219 4.40 3.14 30.28
N LEU A 220 4.90 1.94 30.32
CA LEU A 220 4.14 0.69 30.36
C LEU A 220 3.98 0.18 31.80
N SER A 221 5.08 0.18 32.60
CA SER A 221 5.09 -0.30 33.99
C SER A 221 6.29 0.21 34.74
N ARG A 222 6.17 0.30 36.07
CA ARG A 222 7.27 0.50 37.03
C ARG A 222 7.56 -0.75 37.88
N GLU A 223 6.86 -1.83 37.62
CA GLU A 223 7.11 -3.09 38.28
C GLU A 223 8.42 -3.73 37.76
N PRO A 224 9.15 -4.48 38.57
CA PRO A 224 10.37 -5.16 38.14
C PRO A 224 10.17 -6.11 36.96
N GLU A 225 8.97 -6.65 36.84
CA GLU A 225 8.53 -7.50 35.75
C GLU A 225 7.33 -6.87 35.03
N TYR A 226 7.31 -7.01 33.71
CA TYR A 226 6.20 -6.54 32.88
C TYR A 226 5.61 -7.68 32.08
N SER A 227 4.30 -7.92 32.22
CA SER A 227 3.56 -9.00 31.53
C SER A 227 2.44 -8.44 30.69
N PHE A 228 2.28 -8.98 29.49
CA PHE A 228 1.18 -8.64 28.59
C PHE A 228 0.87 -9.79 27.61
N THR A 229 -0.23 -9.67 26.88
CA THR A 229 -0.56 -10.59 25.78
C THR A 229 -0.20 -9.94 24.45
N ALA A 230 0.62 -10.60 23.64
CA ALA A 230 1.17 -10.10 22.40
C ALA A 230 0.17 -10.26 21.24
N TRP A 231 -0.56 -9.20 20.90
CA TRP A 231 -1.52 -9.19 19.81
C TRP A 231 -1.01 -8.51 18.53
N GLU A 232 -0.04 -7.62 18.67
CA GLU A 232 0.53 -6.86 17.56
C GLU A 232 2.00 -6.53 17.83
N ASN A 233 2.76 -6.20 16.78
CA ASN A 233 4.13 -5.78 16.93
C ASN A 233 4.23 -4.57 17.86
N CYS A 234 5.13 -4.64 18.82
CA CYS A 234 5.29 -3.61 19.84
C CYS A 234 6.74 -3.47 20.28
N ASN A 235 7.01 -2.39 21.02
CA ASN A 235 8.28 -2.22 21.71
C ASN A 235 8.07 -2.37 23.21
N VAL A 236 9.02 -3.05 23.88
CA VAL A 236 9.10 -3.18 25.34
C VAL A 236 10.53 -2.92 25.74
N VAL A 237 10.82 -1.70 26.19
CA VAL A 237 12.18 -1.23 26.40
C VAL A 237 12.44 -1.00 27.88
N PRO A 238 13.45 -1.65 28.48
CA PRO A 238 13.82 -1.44 29.88
C PRO A 238 14.59 -0.14 30.06
N GLU A 239 14.34 0.52 31.16
CA GLU A 239 15.19 1.58 31.72
C GLU A 239 15.66 1.13 33.08
N TYR A 240 16.96 1.12 33.26
CA TYR A 240 17.59 0.76 34.53
C TYR A 240 17.84 2.00 35.38
N PRO A 241 17.89 1.88 36.73
CA PRO A 241 18.30 3.01 37.56
C PRO A 241 19.68 3.52 37.14
N ALA A 242 19.86 4.84 37.19
CA ALA A 242 21.22 5.40 37.07
C ALA A 242 22.08 4.95 38.25
N ASP A 243 23.30 4.49 37.96
CA ASP A 243 24.28 4.15 38.97
C ASP A 243 24.69 5.35 39.83
#